data_872d92d08ceab0a1ae53a438cd9c0609
#
_entry.id   872d92d08ceab0a1ae53a438cd9c0609
#
_cell.length_a   1.000
_cell.length_b   1.000
_cell.length_c   1.000
_cell.angle_alpha   90.00
_cell.angle_beta   90.00
_cell.angle_gamma   90.00
#
_symmetry.space_group_name_H-M   'P 1'
#
loop_
_entity.id
_entity.type
_entity.pdbx_description
1 polymer ?
#
loop_
_entity_poly.entity_id
_entity_poly.type
_entity_poly.pdbx_seq_one_letter_code
_entity_poly.pdbx_strand_id
1 'polypeptide(L)'
;VPSNEISIMDELEYYGGNRKKVERLRKAIGLNTRRICPEGVTASDLCFQAATELLESNDIQREEIDALLFLSQTPDYQMPATACILQDRLGLSKECAALDLSQGCSGYVYGLWMAASLLSSSACKKVLLLVGDALPPRNPANRVVSPIFGDCGTASLLLHDSSAPKMSFSLGTDGSGHELIIVPAGRARRPPSLDRERDAELYEDMLDPDGHPWRMLQPYMNGRKIFDFSVQVVPAHLKDFMASARVSPEQVDYLFLHQANGQIIESVAEKAGFPSSKVWSETFSRYGNLACASIPASICDRLGGSRQEHGQMLLCGFGVGLSWASCLVPMTGLNVGPVTDYQGSPSETYTADYLAHWQKIFTGKEEN
;
A
#
# COMPACT_ATOMS: atom_id res chain seq x y z
N VAL A 1 -7.02 -8.35 -3.99
CA VAL A 1 -7.90 -7.17 -3.84
C VAL A 1 -9.27 -7.59 -3.32
N PRO A 2 -10.04 -6.73 -2.62
CA PRO A 2 -11.43 -7.02 -2.26
C PRO A 2 -12.29 -7.31 -3.50
N SER A 3 -13.29 -8.18 -3.36
CA SER A 3 -14.26 -8.48 -4.43
C SER A 3 -15.28 -7.34 -4.65
N ASN A 4 -15.51 -6.50 -3.64
CA ASN A 4 -16.44 -5.39 -3.71
C ASN A 4 -15.88 -4.24 -4.55
N GLU A 5 -16.45 -4.04 -5.74
CA GLU A 5 -16.09 -2.95 -6.67
C GLU A 5 -17.08 -1.80 -6.56
N ILE A 6 -16.55 -0.58 -6.45
CA ILE A 6 -17.34 0.66 -6.41
C ILE A 6 -16.91 1.55 -7.56
N SER A 7 -17.86 1.96 -8.40
CA SER A 7 -17.63 3.00 -9.41
C SER A 7 -17.75 4.38 -8.78
N ILE A 8 -16.89 5.31 -9.20
CA ILE A 8 -17.05 6.71 -8.80
C ILE A 8 -18.42 7.27 -9.26
N MET A 9 -19.05 6.67 -10.28
CA MET A 9 -20.36 7.06 -10.78
C MET A 9 -21.51 6.61 -9.87
N ASP A 10 -21.28 5.65 -8.96
CA ASP A 10 -22.27 5.19 -7.99
C ASP A 10 -22.37 6.14 -6.79
N GLU A 11 -21.42 7.07 -6.68
CA GLU A 11 -21.28 8.03 -5.58
C GLU A 11 -21.77 9.45 -5.92
N LEU A 12 -22.66 9.57 -6.90
CA LEU A 12 -23.19 10.86 -7.39
C LEU A 12 -23.77 11.74 -6.29
N GLU A 13 -24.41 11.14 -5.29
CA GLU A 13 -25.01 11.87 -4.16
C GLU A 13 -24.00 12.72 -3.40
N TYR A 14 -22.78 12.23 -3.24
CA TYR A 14 -21.69 12.94 -2.59
C TYR A 14 -21.14 14.12 -3.42
N TYR A 15 -21.58 14.24 -4.67
CA TYR A 15 -21.26 15.34 -5.58
C TYR A 15 -22.48 16.19 -5.91
N GLY A 16 -23.52 16.12 -5.05
CA GLY A 16 -24.77 16.87 -5.23
C GLY A 16 -25.60 16.40 -6.42
N GLY A 17 -25.50 15.11 -6.81
CA GLY A 17 -26.21 14.52 -7.94
C GLY A 17 -25.70 14.99 -9.31
N ASN A 18 -24.61 15.74 -9.37
CA ASN A 18 -24.13 16.32 -10.63
C ASN A 18 -23.27 15.35 -11.45
N ARG A 19 -23.92 14.53 -12.26
CA ARG A 19 -23.28 13.53 -13.12
C ARG A 19 -22.17 14.11 -14.00
N LYS A 20 -22.37 15.29 -14.59
CA LYS A 20 -21.35 15.91 -15.46
C LYS A 20 -20.09 16.31 -14.68
N LYS A 21 -20.24 16.72 -13.42
CA LYS A 21 -19.12 17.04 -12.53
C LYS A 21 -18.30 15.77 -12.25
N VAL A 22 -18.96 14.66 -11.91
CA VAL A 22 -18.30 13.38 -11.62
C VAL A 22 -17.63 12.80 -12.87
N GLU A 23 -18.27 12.85 -14.05
CA GLU A 23 -17.65 12.42 -15.31
C GLU A 23 -16.39 13.22 -15.66
N ARG A 24 -16.40 14.55 -15.42
CA ARG A 24 -15.20 15.39 -15.60
C ARG A 24 -14.08 15.00 -14.63
N LEU A 25 -14.42 14.80 -13.35
CA LEU A 25 -13.46 14.37 -12.32
C LEU A 25 -12.88 13.00 -12.69
N ARG A 26 -13.72 12.03 -13.01
CA ARG A 26 -13.32 10.69 -13.46
C ARG A 26 -12.28 10.73 -14.59
N LYS A 27 -12.55 11.55 -15.60
CA LYS A 27 -11.63 11.72 -16.74
C LYS A 27 -10.35 12.43 -16.34
N ALA A 28 -10.43 13.46 -15.49
CA ALA A 28 -9.27 14.26 -15.10
C ALA A 28 -8.27 13.46 -14.25
N ILE A 29 -8.75 12.62 -13.33
CA ILE A 29 -7.88 11.81 -12.47
C ILE A 29 -7.62 10.41 -13.02
N GLY A 30 -8.38 9.94 -14.01
CA GLY A 30 -8.23 8.62 -14.63
C GLY A 30 -8.83 7.46 -13.82
N LEU A 31 -9.75 7.72 -12.86
CA LEU A 31 -10.34 6.70 -11.99
C LEU A 31 -11.68 6.21 -12.53
N ASN A 32 -11.85 4.91 -12.73
CA ASN A 32 -13.13 4.30 -13.07
C ASN A 32 -13.78 3.61 -11.88
N THR A 33 -13.06 2.70 -11.27
CA THR A 33 -13.53 1.90 -10.12
C THR A 33 -12.43 1.79 -9.07
N ARG A 34 -12.82 1.35 -7.88
CA ARG A 34 -11.91 0.95 -6.81
C ARG A 34 -12.46 -0.23 -6.04
N ARG A 35 -11.60 -0.94 -5.34
CA ARG A 35 -11.96 -2.10 -4.53
C ARG A 35 -11.91 -1.74 -3.06
N ILE A 36 -12.94 -2.09 -2.32
CA ILE A 36 -13.15 -1.69 -0.92
C ILE A 36 -13.41 -2.92 -0.08
N CYS A 37 -12.68 -3.08 1.00
CA CYS A 37 -12.92 -4.14 1.97
C CYS A 37 -14.34 -4.05 2.56
N PRO A 38 -15.02 -5.19 2.72
CA PRO A 38 -16.17 -5.24 3.61
C PRO A 38 -15.74 -4.97 5.06
N GLU A 39 -16.69 -4.59 5.89
CA GLU A 39 -16.43 -4.37 7.31
C GLU A 39 -15.80 -5.62 7.95
N GLY A 40 -14.77 -5.42 8.77
CA GLY A 40 -14.04 -6.47 9.45
C GLY A 40 -12.92 -7.14 8.66
N VAL A 41 -12.79 -6.88 7.38
CA VAL A 41 -11.65 -7.34 6.57
C VAL A 41 -10.54 -6.28 6.60
N THR A 42 -9.33 -6.70 6.95
CA THR A 42 -8.17 -5.83 7.12
C THR A 42 -7.12 -6.04 6.03
N ALA A 43 -6.10 -5.18 6.01
CA ALA A 43 -4.95 -5.35 5.13
C ALA A 43 -4.24 -6.69 5.36
N SER A 44 -4.20 -7.15 6.61
CA SER A 44 -3.57 -8.44 6.96
C SER A 44 -4.31 -9.63 6.36
N ASP A 45 -5.64 -9.59 6.30
CA ASP A 45 -6.44 -10.65 5.68
C ASP A 45 -6.15 -10.76 4.18
N LEU A 46 -6.09 -9.61 3.49
CA LEU A 46 -5.74 -9.56 2.07
C LEU A 46 -4.31 -10.06 1.82
N CYS A 47 -3.36 -9.67 2.68
CA CYS A 47 -1.98 -10.13 2.62
C CYS A 47 -1.84 -11.61 2.93
N PHE A 48 -2.63 -12.13 3.88
CA PHE A 48 -2.65 -13.56 4.22
C PHE A 48 -3.04 -14.42 3.01
N GLN A 49 -4.12 -14.05 2.30
CA GLN A 49 -4.51 -14.76 1.09
C GLN A 49 -3.42 -14.67 0.02
N ALA A 50 -2.89 -13.47 -0.25
CA ALA A 50 -1.83 -13.28 -1.24
C ALA A 50 -0.57 -14.08 -0.91
N ALA A 51 -0.19 -14.18 0.37
CA ALA A 51 0.95 -14.98 0.82
C ALA A 51 0.69 -16.48 0.65
N THR A 52 -0.50 -16.95 1.02
CA THR A 52 -0.89 -18.35 0.86
C THR A 52 -0.82 -18.78 -0.60
N GLU A 53 -1.44 -18.02 -1.49
CA GLU A 53 -1.43 -18.28 -2.93
C GLU A 53 0.00 -18.25 -3.50
N LEU A 54 0.84 -17.30 -3.06
CA LEU A 54 2.23 -17.20 -3.51
C LEU A 54 3.06 -18.39 -3.06
N LEU A 55 2.96 -18.81 -1.80
CA LEU A 55 3.73 -19.94 -1.26
C LEU A 55 3.30 -21.25 -1.93
N GLU A 56 2.01 -21.49 -2.07
CA GLU A 56 1.45 -22.69 -2.67
C GLU A 56 1.77 -22.80 -4.17
N SER A 57 1.61 -21.70 -4.93
CA SER A 57 1.86 -21.70 -6.38
C SER A 57 3.34 -21.87 -6.75
N ASN A 58 4.26 -21.64 -5.80
CA ASN A 58 5.69 -21.78 -6.01
C ASN A 58 6.31 -22.96 -5.22
N ASP A 59 5.49 -23.81 -4.58
CA ASP A 59 5.91 -24.95 -3.76
C ASP A 59 6.94 -24.57 -2.69
N ILE A 60 6.72 -23.45 -2.02
CA ILE A 60 7.59 -22.94 -0.95
C ILE A 60 7.09 -23.47 0.40
N GLN A 61 7.96 -24.16 1.10
CA GLN A 61 7.65 -24.66 2.44
C GLN A 61 7.66 -23.51 3.45
N ARG A 62 6.66 -23.46 4.32
CA ARG A 62 6.46 -22.37 5.29
C ARG A 62 7.61 -22.28 6.30
N GLU A 63 8.22 -23.40 6.64
CA GLU A 63 9.37 -23.51 7.54
C GLU A 63 10.65 -22.89 6.98
N GLU A 64 10.70 -22.67 5.67
CA GLU A 64 11.87 -22.07 4.99
C GLU A 64 11.89 -20.54 5.03
N ILE A 65 10.82 -19.90 5.52
CA ILE A 65 10.76 -18.45 5.62
C ILE A 65 11.51 -17.98 6.88
N ASP A 66 12.61 -17.28 6.67
CA ASP A 66 13.47 -16.79 7.76
C ASP A 66 12.96 -15.47 8.36
N ALA A 67 12.34 -14.62 7.53
CA ALA A 67 11.76 -13.37 8.00
C ALA A 67 10.46 -13.02 7.28
N LEU A 68 9.52 -12.47 8.04
CA LEU A 68 8.25 -11.88 7.60
C LEU A 68 8.27 -10.38 7.88
N LEU A 69 8.15 -9.57 6.84
CA LEU A 69 7.99 -8.13 6.94
C LEU A 69 6.54 -7.78 6.54
N PHE A 70 5.79 -7.18 7.45
CA PHE A 70 4.47 -6.62 7.15
C PHE A 70 4.55 -5.10 7.07
N LEU A 71 4.27 -4.54 5.92
CA LEU A 71 4.34 -3.11 5.67
C LEU A 71 2.94 -2.55 5.44
N SER A 72 2.51 -1.68 6.35
CA SER A 72 1.18 -1.07 6.31
C SER A 72 1.12 0.22 7.13
N GLN A 73 0.21 1.13 6.75
CA GLN A 73 -0.22 2.24 7.60
C GLN A 73 -1.51 1.93 8.38
N THR A 74 -2.11 0.77 8.09
CA THR A 74 -3.35 0.29 8.71
C THR A 74 -3.15 -1.09 9.37
N PRO A 75 -2.23 -1.21 10.37
CA PRO A 75 -2.04 -2.45 11.10
C PRO A 75 -3.31 -2.82 11.88
N ASP A 76 -3.53 -4.12 12.14
CA ASP A 76 -4.73 -4.62 12.81
C ASP A 76 -4.90 -4.03 14.22
N TYR A 77 -3.80 -3.92 14.94
CA TYR A 77 -3.76 -3.42 16.32
C TYR A 77 -2.62 -2.43 16.52
N GLN A 78 -2.73 -1.64 17.59
CA GLN A 78 -1.61 -0.82 18.04
C GLN A 78 -0.48 -1.69 18.61
N MET A 79 -0.82 -2.80 19.23
CA MET A 79 0.04 -3.89 19.72
C MET A 79 -0.79 -5.16 19.84
N PRO A 80 -0.26 -6.35 19.55
CA PRO A 80 1.10 -6.62 19.07
C PRO A 80 1.31 -6.16 17.63
N ALA A 81 2.53 -6.35 17.09
CA ALA A 81 2.79 -6.21 15.67
C ALA A 81 1.93 -7.20 14.86
N THR A 82 1.33 -6.74 13.77
CA THR A 82 0.50 -7.57 12.89
C THR A 82 1.29 -8.71 12.26
N ALA A 83 2.58 -8.50 12.00
CA ALA A 83 3.48 -9.54 11.51
C ALA A 83 3.56 -10.76 12.46
N CYS A 84 3.45 -10.57 13.78
CA CYS A 84 3.41 -11.70 14.73
C CYS A 84 2.15 -12.54 14.55
N ILE A 85 1.01 -11.89 14.29
CA ILE A 85 -0.28 -12.56 14.03
C ILE A 85 -0.21 -13.31 12.70
N LEU A 86 0.33 -12.67 11.67
CA LEU A 86 0.49 -13.26 10.35
C LEU A 86 1.46 -14.44 10.35
N GLN A 87 2.53 -14.40 11.18
CA GLN A 87 3.46 -15.51 11.35
C GLN A 87 2.72 -16.79 11.81
N ASP A 88 1.86 -16.67 12.81
CA ASP A 88 1.07 -17.79 13.34
C ASP A 88 0.00 -18.25 12.33
N ARG A 89 -0.78 -17.31 11.80
CA ARG A 89 -1.83 -17.60 10.80
C ARG A 89 -1.29 -18.32 9.55
N LEU A 90 -0.12 -17.93 9.07
CA LEU A 90 0.55 -18.56 7.93
C LEU A 90 1.23 -19.88 8.28
N GLY A 91 1.31 -20.25 9.57
CA GLY A 91 2.00 -21.43 10.03
C GLY A 91 3.51 -21.39 9.80
N LEU A 92 4.13 -20.21 9.84
CA LEU A 92 5.57 -20.05 9.68
C LEU A 92 6.30 -20.54 10.94
N SER A 93 7.59 -20.90 10.79
CA SER A 93 8.42 -21.32 11.92
C SER A 93 8.44 -20.28 13.05
N LYS A 94 8.52 -20.71 14.30
CA LYS A 94 8.76 -19.83 15.46
C LYS A 94 10.14 -19.17 15.44
N GLU A 95 11.06 -19.68 14.64
CA GLU A 95 12.38 -19.06 14.36
C GLU A 95 12.29 -17.95 13.32
N CYS A 96 11.15 -17.78 12.64
CA CYS A 96 10.92 -16.70 11.68
C CYS A 96 10.88 -15.34 12.39
N ALA A 97 11.74 -14.42 11.98
CA ALA A 97 11.69 -13.04 12.47
C ALA A 97 10.46 -12.30 11.88
N ALA A 98 9.59 -11.73 12.71
CA ALA A 98 8.38 -11.05 12.26
C ALA A 98 8.37 -9.58 12.68
N LEU A 99 8.24 -8.66 11.73
CA LEU A 99 8.38 -7.21 11.92
C LEU A 99 7.32 -6.42 11.15
N ASP A 100 6.70 -5.43 11.82
CA ASP A 100 5.90 -4.40 11.14
C ASP A 100 6.78 -3.25 10.69
N LEU A 101 6.52 -2.75 9.48
CA LEU A 101 7.11 -1.55 8.91
C LEU A 101 5.99 -0.53 8.67
N SER A 102 6.06 0.62 9.35
CA SER A 102 5.09 1.71 9.18
C SER A 102 5.61 2.69 8.12
N GLN A 103 5.20 2.48 6.87
CA GLN A 103 5.55 3.36 5.76
C GLN A 103 4.38 3.41 4.77
N GLY A 104 4.18 4.56 4.13
CA GLY A 104 3.08 4.76 3.20
C GLY A 104 3.44 4.49 1.74
N CYS A 105 3.11 5.44 0.87
CA CYS A 105 3.17 5.31 -0.59
C CYS A 105 4.54 4.91 -1.18
N SER A 106 5.64 5.23 -0.50
CA SER A 106 6.99 4.78 -0.88
C SER A 106 7.34 3.38 -0.31
N GLY A 107 6.46 2.83 0.53
CA GLY A 107 6.72 1.70 1.40
C GLY A 107 7.19 0.44 0.70
N TYR A 108 6.61 0.07 -0.43
CA TYR A 108 7.05 -1.14 -1.12
C TYR A 108 8.54 -1.14 -1.43
N VAL A 109 9.08 -0.02 -1.92
CA VAL A 109 10.52 0.08 -2.23
C VAL A 109 11.36 0.08 -0.96
N TYR A 110 10.90 0.73 0.14
CA TYR A 110 11.55 0.62 1.46
C TYR A 110 11.52 -0.82 1.99
N GLY A 111 10.41 -1.53 1.81
CA GLY A 111 10.28 -2.95 2.18
C GLY A 111 11.23 -3.85 1.39
N LEU A 112 11.34 -3.64 0.08
CA LEU A 112 12.32 -4.34 -0.77
C LEU A 112 13.75 -4.06 -0.32
N TRP A 113 14.07 -2.80 -0.02
CA TRP A 113 15.39 -2.43 0.49
C TRP A 113 15.72 -3.11 1.83
N MET A 114 14.77 -3.16 2.75
CA MET A 114 14.91 -3.86 4.03
C MET A 114 15.10 -5.38 3.82
N ALA A 115 14.24 -6.00 3.01
CA ALA A 115 14.34 -7.43 2.68
C ALA A 115 15.68 -7.79 2.03
N ALA A 116 16.13 -6.99 1.04
CA ALA A 116 17.43 -7.18 0.40
C ALA A 116 18.60 -7.01 1.39
N SER A 117 18.48 -6.10 2.36
CA SER A 117 19.48 -5.90 3.41
C SER A 117 19.56 -7.11 4.35
N LEU A 118 18.44 -7.70 4.74
CA LEU A 118 18.40 -8.94 5.53
C LEU A 118 19.03 -10.11 4.77
N LEU A 119 18.71 -10.27 3.49
CA LEU A 119 19.30 -11.33 2.65
C LEU A 119 20.81 -11.15 2.46
N SER A 120 21.29 -9.90 2.38
CA SER A 120 22.72 -9.62 2.21
C SER A 120 23.56 -9.91 3.46
N SER A 121 22.94 -9.94 4.63
CA SER A 121 23.61 -10.23 5.91
C SER A 121 23.90 -11.71 6.14
N SER A 122 23.52 -12.60 5.21
CA SER A 122 23.56 -14.06 5.33
C SER A 122 22.77 -14.66 6.52
N ALA A 123 22.08 -13.83 7.28
CA ALA A 123 21.20 -14.29 8.37
C ALA A 123 19.88 -14.86 7.85
N CYS A 124 19.43 -14.40 6.66
CA CYS A 124 18.21 -14.84 6.01
C CYS A 124 18.51 -15.32 4.59
N LYS A 125 17.79 -16.36 4.16
CA LYS A 125 17.79 -16.86 2.77
C LYS A 125 16.48 -16.58 2.04
N LYS A 126 15.39 -16.52 2.79
CA LYS A 126 14.03 -16.25 2.27
C LYS A 126 13.32 -15.23 3.15
N VAL A 127 12.94 -14.11 2.55
CA VAL A 127 12.18 -13.04 3.20
C VAL A 127 10.84 -12.88 2.51
N LEU A 128 9.76 -13.03 3.27
CA LEU A 128 8.39 -12.78 2.82
C LEU A 128 8.03 -11.34 3.17
N LEU A 129 7.82 -10.51 2.15
CA LEU A 129 7.39 -9.12 2.29
C LEU A 129 5.90 -9.03 1.93
N LEU A 130 5.09 -8.69 2.92
CA LEU A 130 3.65 -8.44 2.80
C LEU A 130 3.41 -6.94 2.85
N VAL A 131 2.69 -6.43 1.86
CA VAL A 131 2.44 -4.99 1.75
C VAL A 131 0.97 -4.75 1.45
N GLY A 132 0.28 -4.01 2.30
CA GLY A 132 -1.14 -3.75 2.13
C GLY A 132 -1.65 -2.59 2.98
N ASP A 133 -2.70 -1.95 2.50
CA ASP A 133 -3.51 -1.00 3.25
C ASP A 133 -4.99 -1.27 3.00
N ALA A 134 -5.78 -1.21 4.06
CA ALA A 134 -7.24 -1.19 4.02
C ALA A 134 -7.69 -0.03 4.92
N LEU A 135 -8.13 1.04 4.30
CA LEU A 135 -8.48 2.24 5.03
C LEU A 135 -9.74 2.00 5.89
N PRO A 136 -9.74 2.48 7.16
CA PRO A 136 -10.90 2.37 8.03
C PRO A 136 -12.12 3.07 7.42
N PRO A 137 -13.33 2.90 8.01
CA PRO A 137 -14.58 3.41 7.41
C PRO A 137 -14.44 4.81 6.86
N ARG A 138 -14.64 4.95 5.56
CA ARG A 138 -14.44 6.20 4.82
C ARG A 138 -15.58 7.15 5.12
N ASN A 139 -15.25 8.41 5.40
CA ASN A 139 -16.25 9.45 5.42
C ASN A 139 -16.55 9.88 3.97
N PRO A 140 -17.72 9.56 3.41
CA PRO A 140 -18.03 9.94 2.03
C PRO A 140 -18.03 11.45 1.80
N ALA A 141 -18.19 12.25 2.85
CA ALA A 141 -18.10 13.71 2.77
C ALA A 141 -16.65 14.21 2.56
N ASN A 142 -15.64 13.43 2.91
CA ASN A 142 -14.24 13.74 2.60
C ASN A 142 -13.94 13.50 1.11
N ARG A 143 -14.10 14.54 0.30
CA ARG A 143 -13.97 14.49 -1.16
C ARG A 143 -12.53 14.39 -1.67
N VAL A 144 -11.56 14.61 -0.81
CA VAL A 144 -10.13 14.58 -1.19
C VAL A 144 -9.57 13.17 -1.08
N VAL A 145 -9.94 12.45 -0.02
CA VAL A 145 -9.37 11.13 0.30
C VAL A 145 -10.31 9.99 -0.12
N SER A 146 -11.57 10.02 0.36
CA SER A 146 -12.49 8.89 0.17
C SER A 146 -12.68 8.42 -1.28
N PRO A 147 -12.76 9.33 -2.29
CA PRO A 147 -13.08 8.91 -3.65
C PRO A 147 -11.96 8.18 -4.37
N ILE A 148 -10.70 8.34 -3.94
CA ILE A 148 -9.55 7.88 -4.74
C ILE A 148 -8.88 6.61 -4.20
N PHE A 149 -9.01 6.31 -2.90
CA PHE A 149 -8.33 5.16 -2.31
C PHE A 149 -9.10 3.85 -2.47
N GLY A 150 -8.39 2.80 -2.86
CA GLY A 150 -8.80 1.41 -2.81
C GLY A 150 -8.03 0.65 -1.74
N ASP A 151 -8.42 -0.59 -1.47
CA ASP A 151 -7.81 -1.49 -0.51
C ASP A 151 -7.11 -2.63 -1.24
N CYS A 152 -5.97 -3.07 -0.72
CA CYS A 152 -5.17 -4.13 -1.33
C CYS A 152 -4.24 -4.77 -0.31
N GLY A 153 -3.97 -6.07 -0.48
CA GLY A 153 -2.86 -6.78 0.13
C GLY A 153 -2.06 -7.51 -0.92
N THR A 154 -0.76 -7.55 -0.76
CA THR A 154 0.18 -8.18 -1.69
C THR A 154 1.24 -8.96 -0.95
N ALA A 155 1.84 -9.94 -1.62
CA ALA A 155 2.95 -10.72 -1.10
C ALA A 155 4.08 -10.77 -2.13
N SER A 156 5.32 -10.63 -1.65
CA SER A 156 6.54 -10.77 -2.44
C SER A 156 7.52 -11.65 -1.69
N LEU A 157 8.04 -12.69 -2.34
CA LEU A 157 9.08 -13.54 -1.78
C LEU A 157 10.42 -13.15 -2.40
N LEU A 158 11.37 -12.80 -1.55
CA LEU A 158 12.74 -12.51 -1.94
C LEU A 158 13.64 -13.66 -1.49
N LEU A 159 14.48 -14.13 -2.42
CA LEU A 159 15.40 -15.24 -2.21
C LEU A 159 16.84 -14.74 -2.28
N HIS A 160 17.70 -15.29 -1.41
CA HIS A 160 19.14 -15.08 -1.55
C HIS A 160 19.69 -15.91 -2.71
N ASP A 161 20.23 -15.24 -3.72
CA ASP A 161 20.96 -15.86 -4.82
C ASP A 161 22.22 -15.05 -5.12
N SER A 162 23.39 -15.63 -4.83
CA SER A 162 24.68 -14.98 -5.05
C SER A 162 25.01 -14.77 -6.53
N SER A 163 24.33 -15.47 -7.43
CA SER A 163 24.51 -15.37 -8.89
C SER A 163 23.56 -14.34 -9.53
N ALA A 164 22.49 -13.94 -8.82
CA ALA A 164 21.51 -13.01 -9.33
C ALA A 164 22.09 -11.60 -9.50
N PRO A 165 21.64 -10.85 -10.53
CA PRO A 165 21.97 -9.44 -10.66
C PRO A 165 21.49 -8.64 -9.45
N LYS A 166 22.29 -7.68 -9.01
CA LYS A 166 22.00 -6.90 -7.82
C LYS A 166 20.88 -5.89 -8.08
N MET A 167 20.00 -5.74 -7.11
CA MET A 167 19.06 -4.61 -7.04
C MET A 167 19.82 -3.36 -6.61
N SER A 168 19.45 -2.21 -7.19
CA SER A 168 19.99 -0.90 -6.81
C SER A 168 18.89 -0.05 -6.19
N PHE A 169 19.21 0.72 -5.14
CA PHE A 169 18.23 1.51 -4.40
C PHE A 169 18.69 2.96 -4.22
N SER A 170 17.71 3.87 -4.19
CA SER A 170 17.90 5.24 -3.74
C SER A 170 16.68 5.68 -2.95
N LEU A 171 16.87 6.19 -1.75
CA LEU A 171 15.82 6.58 -0.82
C LEU A 171 16.00 8.03 -0.39
N GLY A 172 14.88 8.71 -0.12
CA GLY A 172 14.88 10.07 0.36
C GLY A 172 13.70 10.37 1.28
N THR A 173 13.89 11.31 2.19
CA THR A 173 12.89 11.73 3.16
C THR A 173 12.98 13.22 3.42
N ASP A 174 11.84 13.91 3.45
CA ASP A 174 11.70 15.29 3.88
C ASP A 174 10.58 15.41 4.91
N GLY A 175 10.94 15.29 6.19
CA GLY A 175 10.00 15.37 7.31
C GLY A 175 9.38 16.77 7.50
N SER A 176 9.90 17.81 6.85
CA SER A 176 9.29 19.14 6.92
C SER A 176 7.90 19.19 6.29
N GLY A 177 7.60 18.25 5.38
CA GLY A 177 6.31 18.09 4.73
C GLY A 177 5.33 17.14 5.44
N HIS A 178 5.58 16.72 6.68
CA HIS A 178 4.78 15.69 7.37
C HIS A 178 3.29 16.04 7.52
N GLU A 179 2.93 17.33 7.58
CA GLU A 179 1.55 17.79 7.70
C GLU A 179 0.77 17.76 6.36
N LEU A 180 1.43 17.48 5.25
CA LEU A 180 0.78 17.48 3.94
C LEU A 180 -0.09 16.25 3.70
N ILE A 181 0.25 15.13 4.33
CA ILE A 181 -0.60 13.94 4.44
C ILE A 181 -0.45 13.40 5.86
N ILE A 182 -1.51 13.47 6.65
CA ILE A 182 -1.45 13.13 8.08
C ILE A 182 -2.83 12.70 8.60
N VAL A 183 -2.84 11.82 9.60
CA VAL A 183 -3.96 11.65 10.55
C VAL A 183 -3.51 12.26 11.86
N PRO A 184 -4.00 13.46 12.24
CA PRO A 184 -3.44 14.22 13.37
C PRO A 184 -3.69 13.62 14.75
N ALA A 185 -4.74 12.79 14.90
CA ALA A 185 -5.13 12.21 16.17
C ALA A 185 -5.34 10.69 16.06
N GLY A 186 -5.61 10.04 17.21
CA GLY A 186 -5.86 8.59 17.25
C GLY A 186 -4.64 7.74 17.64
N ARG A 187 -3.45 8.38 17.78
CA ARG A 187 -2.22 7.72 18.24
C ARG A 187 -1.62 8.48 19.43
N ALA A 188 -0.41 8.12 19.87
CA ALA A 188 0.23 8.60 21.09
C ALA A 188 0.35 10.13 21.21
N ARG A 189 0.47 10.88 20.10
CA ARG A 189 0.54 12.36 20.15
C ARG A 189 -0.76 13.00 20.61
N ARG A 190 -1.90 12.50 20.17
CA ARG A 190 -3.23 12.92 20.55
C ARG A 190 -4.14 11.69 20.63
N PRO A 191 -4.01 10.89 21.72
CA PRO A 191 -4.86 9.72 21.92
C PRO A 191 -6.30 10.16 22.21
N PRO A 192 -7.31 9.40 21.75
CA PRO A 192 -8.67 9.60 22.22
C PRO A 192 -8.74 9.20 23.72
N SER A 193 -9.48 9.95 24.52
CA SER A 193 -9.76 9.57 25.91
C SER A 193 -10.96 8.63 25.98
N LEU A 194 -11.16 8.02 27.17
CA LEU A 194 -12.38 7.25 27.46
C LEU A 194 -13.60 8.15 27.62
N ASP A 195 -13.37 9.44 27.88
CA ASP A 195 -14.40 10.47 28.01
C ASP A 195 -14.62 11.14 26.63
N ARG A 196 -15.71 10.76 25.99
CA ARG A 196 -16.06 11.26 24.64
C ARG A 196 -16.46 12.73 24.62
N GLU A 197 -17.02 13.24 25.71
CA GLU A 197 -17.40 14.67 25.82
C GLU A 197 -16.15 15.53 25.89
N ARG A 198 -15.13 15.08 26.63
CA ARG A 198 -13.82 15.73 26.70
C ARG A 198 -13.11 15.80 25.34
N ASP A 199 -13.35 14.81 24.48
CA ASP A 199 -12.71 14.68 23.18
C ASP A 199 -13.68 14.99 22.01
N ALA A 200 -14.78 15.70 22.26
CA ALA A 200 -15.78 16.01 21.25
C ALA A 200 -15.14 16.58 19.96
N GLU A 201 -14.13 17.42 20.10
CA GLU A 201 -13.39 18.04 18.99
C GLU A 201 -12.75 17.03 18.01
N LEU A 202 -12.44 15.79 18.46
CA LEU A 202 -11.88 14.76 17.59
C LEU A 202 -12.92 14.14 16.65
N TYR A 203 -14.19 14.26 17.01
CA TYR A 203 -15.35 13.66 16.34
C TYR A 203 -16.19 14.69 15.58
N GLU A 204 -15.95 15.98 15.80
CA GLU A 204 -16.66 17.07 15.11
C GLU A 204 -16.14 17.26 13.68
N ASP A 205 -17.06 17.61 12.78
CA ASP A 205 -16.71 17.98 11.43
C ASP A 205 -16.10 19.38 11.40
N MET A 206 -14.87 19.48 10.93
CA MET A 206 -14.20 20.73 10.57
C MET A 206 -14.23 20.89 9.06
N LEU A 207 -13.95 22.08 8.56
CA LEU A 207 -13.77 22.30 7.14
C LEU A 207 -12.27 22.40 6.82
N ASP A 208 -11.85 21.69 5.78
CA ASP A 208 -10.53 21.88 5.21
C ASP A 208 -10.43 23.26 4.50
N PRO A 209 -9.24 23.69 4.04
CA PRO A 209 -9.09 24.96 3.34
C PRO A 209 -9.94 25.12 2.08
N ASP A 210 -10.38 24.00 1.48
CA ASP A 210 -11.22 23.97 0.28
C ASP A 210 -12.71 23.83 0.62
N GLY A 211 -13.07 23.82 1.92
CA GLY A 211 -14.44 23.76 2.43
C GLY A 211 -15.06 22.37 2.49
N HIS A 212 -14.25 21.30 2.47
CA HIS A 212 -14.75 19.95 2.61
C HIS A 212 -14.77 19.49 4.08
N PRO A 213 -15.80 18.74 4.51
CA PRO A 213 -15.86 18.19 5.85
C PRO A 213 -14.71 17.22 6.13
N TRP A 214 -14.08 17.37 7.29
CA TRP A 214 -12.95 16.57 7.72
C TRP A 214 -12.92 16.45 9.26
N ARG A 215 -12.36 15.35 9.78
CA ARG A 215 -12.21 15.09 11.24
C ARG A 215 -10.76 14.79 11.59
N MET A 216 -10.35 15.13 12.82
CA MET A 216 -8.99 14.90 13.33
C MET A 216 -8.56 13.42 13.30
N LEU A 217 -9.51 12.48 13.37
CA LEU A 217 -9.27 11.04 13.29
C LEU A 217 -9.23 10.50 11.85
N GLN A 218 -9.33 11.37 10.85
CA GLN A 218 -9.34 10.99 9.44
C GLN A 218 -8.08 11.49 8.71
N PRO A 219 -7.68 10.83 7.62
CA PRO A 219 -6.59 11.33 6.80
C PRO A 219 -6.91 12.72 6.24
N TYR A 220 -6.01 13.67 6.44
CA TYR A 220 -5.95 14.95 5.76
C TYR A 220 -4.92 14.87 4.64
N MET A 221 -5.18 15.49 3.50
CA MET A 221 -4.25 15.61 2.39
C MET A 221 -4.34 16.98 1.72
N ASN A 222 -3.21 17.69 1.68
CA ASN A 222 -3.08 18.89 0.87
C ASN A 222 -2.74 18.49 -0.59
N GLY A 223 -3.78 18.22 -1.38
CA GLY A 223 -3.63 17.69 -2.74
C GLY A 223 -2.74 18.54 -3.65
N ARG A 224 -2.83 19.89 -3.55
CA ARG A 224 -2.02 20.80 -4.36
C ARG A 224 -0.52 20.68 -4.04
N LYS A 225 -0.15 20.77 -2.76
CA LYS A 225 1.26 20.67 -2.34
C LYS A 225 1.84 19.27 -2.61
N ILE A 226 1.03 18.22 -2.48
CA ILE A 226 1.42 16.85 -2.84
C ILE A 226 1.64 16.72 -4.34
N PHE A 227 0.78 17.32 -5.17
CA PHE A 227 0.99 17.38 -6.60
C PHE A 227 2.32 18.08 -6.93
N ASP A 228 2.56 19.28 -6.38
CA ASP A 228 3.77 20.06 -6.60
C ASP A 228 5.03 19.26 -6.21
N PHE A 229 5.03 18.62 -5.02
CA PHE A 229 6.10 17.71 -4.59
C PHE A 229 6.31 16.58 -5.60
N SER A 230 5.23 15.90 -6.00
CA SER A 230 5.32 14.73 -6.89
C SER A 230 5.93 15.08 -8.24
N VAL A 231 5.56 16.23 -8.83
CA VAL A 231 6.01 16.60 -10.18
C VAL A 231 7.31 17.41 -10.22
N GLN A 232 7.85 17.79 -9.05
CA GLN A 232 9.14 18.51 -8.96
C GLN A 232 10.25 17.62 -8.40
N VAL A 233 10.01 16.98 -7.26
CA VAL A 233 11.04 16.20 -6.55
C VAL A 233 11.23 14.82 -7.18
N VAL A 234 10.15 14.11 -7.48
CA VAL A 234 10.24 12.72 -7.94
C VAL A 234 10.94 12.56 -9.29
N PRO A 235 10.65 13.38 -10.32
CA PRO A 235 11.38 13.28 -11.60
C PRO A 235 12.86 13.61 -11.48
N ALA A 236 13.24 14.57 -10.63
CA ALA A 236 14.64 14.89 -10.36
C ALA A 236 15.36 13.70 -9.72
N HIS A 237 14.74 13.13 -8.66
CA HIS A 237 15.24 11.94 -8.00
C HIS A 237 15.41 10.75 -8.96
N LEU A 238 14.45 10.50 -9.85
CA LEU A 238 14.54 9.44 -10.86
C LEU A 238 15.72 9.64 -11.81
N LYS A 239 15.94 10.87 -12.30
CA LYS A 239 17.08 11.20 -13.17
C LYS A 239 18.41 10.98 -12.46
N ASP A 240 18.54 11.46 -11.23
CA ASP A 240 19.75 11.31 -10.43
C ASP A 240 20.04 9.84 -10.12
N PHE A 241 18.99 9.07 -9.79
CA PHE A 241 19.12 7.64 -9.55
C PHE A 241 19.56 6.89 -10.81
N MET A 242 18.92 7.12 -11.94
CA MET A 242 19.31 6.48 -13.22
C MET A 242 20.74 6.85 -13.62
N ALA A 243 21.14 8.11 -13.45
CA ALA A 243 22.51 8.55 -13.73
C ALA A 243 23.52 7.82 -12.83
N SER A 244 23.24 7.68 -11.53
CA SER A 244 24.10 6.95 -10.59
C SER A 244 24.18 5.46 -10.88
N ALA A 245 23.06 4.86 -11.31
CA ALA A 245 22.99 3.46 -11.73
C ALA A 245 23.56 3.23 -13.14
N ARG A 246 23.89 4.28 -13.89
CA ARG A 246 24.34 4.25 -15.29
C ARG A 246 23.33 3.55 -16.22
N VAL A 247 22.05 3.82 -16.01
CA VAL A 247 20.94 3.27 -16.80
C VAL A 247 20.16 4.42 -17.41
N SER A 248 19.82 4.29 -18.71
CA SER A 248 18.93 5.22 -19.40
C SER A 248 17.49 4.71 -19.45
N PRO A 249 16.49 5.60 -19.71
CA PRO A 249 15.10 5.18 -19.85
C PRO A 249 14.86 4.10 -20.91
N GLU A 250 15.70 4.08 -21.98
CA GLU A 250 15.62 3.08 -23.05
C GLU A 250 15.95 1.67 -22.57
N GLN A 251 16.84 1.55 -21.57
CA GLN A 251 17.29 0.29 -20.99
C GLN A 251 16.34 -0.27 -19.93
N VAL A 252 15.35 0.51 -19.51
CA VAL A 252 14.29 0.08 -18.59
C VAL A 252 13.11 -0.42 -19.41
N ASP A 253 12.59 -1.62 -19.13
CA ASP A 253 11.45 -2.18 -19.85
C ASP A 253 10.11 -1.67 -19.31
N TYR A 254 10.02 -1.52 -17.98
CA TYR A 254 8.82 -1.02 -17.29
C TYR A 254 9.17 0.00 -16.21
N LEU A 255 8.41 1.10 -16.18
CA LEU A 255 8.38 2.04 -15.06
C LEU A 255 7.08 1.84 -14.28
N PHE A 256 7.19 1.34 -13.04
CA PHE A 256 6.09 1.24 -12.10
C PHE A 256 6.20 2.34 -11.05
N LEU A 257 5.33 3.33 -11.16
CA LEU A 257 5.21 4.42 -10.19
C LEU A 257 4.13 4.10 -9.16
N HIS A 258 4.24 4.68 -7.98
CA HIS A 258 3.11 4.77 -7.07
C HIS A 258 1.88 5.32 -7.81
N GLN A 259 0.76 4.64 -7.67
CA GLN A 259 -0.49 4.92 -8.39
C GLN A 259 -1.30 6.00 -7.66
N ALA A 260 -0.77 7.23 -7.61
CA ALA A 260 -1.40 8.35 -6.92
C ALA A 260 -2.69 8.83 -7.63
N ASN A 261 -2.58 9.15 -8.90
CA ASN A 261 -3.63 9.38 -9.90
C ASN A 261 -2.99 9.44 -11.29
N GLY A 262 -3.81 9.34 -12.35
CA GLY A 262 -3.33 9.31 -13.74
C GLY A 262 -2.49 10.54 -14.11
N GLN A 263 -2.91 11.74 -13.72
CA GLN A 263 -2.21 12.98 -14.05
C GLN A 263 -0.80 13.05 -13.41
N ILE A 264 -0.67 12.62 -12.15
CA ILE A 264 0.63 12.58 -11.47
C ILE A 264 1.54 11.56 -12.14
N ILE A 265 1.04 10.34 -12.41
CA ILE A 265 1.81 9.27 -13.06
C ILE A 265 2.37 9.74 -14.40
N GLU A 266 1.52 10.30 -15.26
CA GLU A 266 1.91 10.80 -16.58
C GLU A 266 2.94 11.94 -16.47
N SER A 267 2.67 12.94 -15.60
CA SER A 267 3.57 14.08 -15.43
C SER A 267 4.94 13.69 -14.88
N VAL A 268 4.99 12.76 -13.93
CA VAL A 268 6.26 12.26 -13.36
C VAL A 268 7.06 11.52 -14.43
N ALA A 269 6.42 10.61 -15.15
CA ALA A 269 7.05 9.79 -16.19
C ALA A 269 7.60 10.65 -17.33
N GLU A 270 6.80 11.58 -17.85
CA GLU A 270 7.20 12.51 -18.92
C GLU A 270 8.42 13.34 -18.49
N LYS A 271 8.36 13.96 -17.30
CA LYS A 271 9.47 14.77 -16.77
C LYS A 271 10.72 13.95 -16.47
N ALA A 272 10.57 12.67 -16.13
CA ALA A 272 11.70 11.74 -15.94
C ALA A 272 12.28 11.22 -17.29
N GLY A 273 11.63 11.50 -18.42
CA GLY A 273 12.09 11.14 -19.76
C GLY A 273 11.61 9.76 -20.24
N PHE A 274 10.56 9.20 -19.64
CA PHE A 274 10.01 7.92 -20.04
C PHE A 274 8.90 8.08 -21.09
N PRO A 275 8.90 7.28 -22.16
CA PRO A 275 7.77 7.21 -23.08
C PRO A 275 6.58 6.50 -22.39
N SER A 276 5.37 6.90 -22.73
CA SER A 276 4.12 6.35 -22.15
C SER A 276 4.00 4.83 -22.32
N SER A 277 4.59 4.24 -23.35
CA SER A 277 4.58 2.80 -23.60
C SER A 277 5.29 1.97 -22.52
N LYS A 278 6.16 2.57 -21.73
CA LYS A 278 6.88 1.92 -20.61
C LYS A 278 6.23 2.14 -19.26
N VAL A 279 5.21 3.00 -19.19
CA VAL A 279 4.55 3.42 -17.94
C VAL A 279 3.22 2.70 -17.81
N TRP A 280 3.01 2.05 -16.65
CA TRP A 280 1.74 1.41 -16.37
C TRP A 280 0.90 2.26 -15.42
N SER A 281 -0.27 2.73 -15.85
CA SER A 281 -1.17 3.59 -15.09
C SER A 281 -2.60 3.02 -14.95
N GLU A 282 -2.87 1.88 -15.60
CA GLU A 282 -4.22 1.31 -15.61
C GLU A 282 -4.67 0.75 -14.25
N THR A 283 -3.72 0.38 -13.38
CA THR A 283 -4.02 -0.12 -12.04
C THR A 283 -4.79 0.91 -11.24
N PHE A 284 -4.40 2.19 -11.30
CA PHE A 284 -5.17 3.27 -10.67
C PHE A 284 -6.60 3.35 -11.21
N SER A 285 -6.76 3.21 -12.51
CA SER A 285 -8.08 3.31 -13.15
C SER A 285 -9.07 2.23 -12.67
N ARG A 286 -8.56 1.04 -12.36
CA ARG A 286 -9.37 -0.14 -11.98
C ARG A 286 -9.52 -0.33 -10.47
N TYR A 287 -8.48 0.01 -9.72
CA TYR A 287 -8.41 -0.32 -8.29
C TYR A 287 -8.31 0.91 -7.39
N GLY A 288 -8.08 2.10 -7.95
CA GLY A 288 -7.81 3.33 -7.21
C GLY A 288 -6.36 3.41 -6.70
N ASN A 289 -6.14 4.36 -5.80
CA ASN A 289 -4.86 4.50 -5.10
C ASN A 289 -4.77 3.45 -3.99
N LEU A 290 -3.93 2.46 -4.18
CA LEU A 290 -3.72 1.34 -3.26
C LEU A 290 -2.61 1.62 -2.21
N ALA A 291 -2.33 2.88 -1.93
CA ALA A 291 -1.34 3.35 -0.97
C ALA A 291 0.02 2.62 -1.13
N CYS A 292 0.53 1.95 -0.08
CA CYS A 292 1.80 1.23 -0.14
C CYS A 292 1.79 0.04 -1.10
N ALA A 293 0.63 -0.58 -1.37
CA ALA A 293 0.47 -1.73 -2.26
C ALA A 293 0.39 -1.37 -3.75
N SER A 294 0.38 -0.07 -4.12
CA SER A 294 0.20 0.38 -5.51
C SER A 294 1.19 -0.23 -6.48
N ILE A 295 2.48 -0.27 -6.15
CA ILE A 295 3.53 -0.79 -7.04
C ILE A 295 3.43 -2.30 -7.22
N PRO A 296 3.40 -3.14 -6.16
CA PRO A 296 3.30 -4.58 -6.33
C PRO A 296 1.99 -5.00 -7.00
N ALA A 297 0.87 -4.33 -6.71
CA ALA A 297 -0.37 -4.55 -7.42
C ALA A 297 -0.26 -4.22 -8.92
N SER A 298 0.45 -3.14 -9.28
CA SER A 298 0.67 -2.77 -10.68
C SER A 298 1.55 -3.79 -11.43
N ILE A 299 2.53 -4.37 -10.74
CA ILE A 299 3.35 -5.44 -11.30
C ILE A 299 2.47 -6.66 -11.60
N CYS A 300 1.64 -7.09 -10.64
CA CYS A 300 0.69 -8.18 -10.83
C CYS A 300 -0.34 -7.89 -11.93
N ASP A 301 -0.85 -6.67 -11.98
CA ASP A 301 -1.86 -6.24 -12.96
C ASP A 301 -1.32 -6.21 -14.40
N ARG A 302 -0.03 -5.87 -14.57
CA ARG A 302 0.64 -5.79 -15.88
C ARG A 302 1.25 -7.10 -16.32
N LEU A 303 1.88 -7.84 -15.41
CA LEU A 303 2.73 -8.98 -15.71
C LEU A 303 2.17 -10.30 -15.16
N GLY A 304 1.03 -10.28 -14.47
CA GLY A 304 0.48 -11.43 -13.78
C GLY A 304 0.25 -12.64 -14.66
N GLY A 305 0.52 -13.82 -14.10
CA GLY A 305 0.47 -15.10 -14.80
C GLY A 305 1.67 -15.35 -15.73
N SER A 306 2.75 -14.59 -15.59
CA SER A 306 3.93 -14.72 -16.44
C SER A 306 5.23 -14.86 -15.63
N ARG A 307 6.18 -15.59 -16.22
CA ARG A 307 7.57 -15.63 -15.78
C ARG A 307 8.40 -14.75 -16.71
N GLN A 308 9.21 -13.89 -16.11
CA GLN A 308 10.08 -12.99 -16.85
C GLN A 308 11.48 -13.59 -16.97
N GLU A 309 11.99 -13.71 -18.19
CA GLU A 309 13.31 -14.30 -18.44
C GLU A 309 14.42 -13.25 -18.59
N HIS A 310 14.03 -12.01 -18.97
CA HIS A 310 14.96 -10.92 -19.23
C HIS A 310 14.35 -9.58 -18.85
N GLY A 311 15.21 -8.56 -18.83
CA GLY A 311 14.79 -7.18 -18.65
C GLY A 311 14.99 -6.64 -17.26
N GLN A 312 14.60 -5.39 -17.09
CA GLN A 312 14.63 -4.72 -15.80
C GLN A 312 13.48 -3.74 -15.65
N MET A 313 12.98 -3.62 -14.44
CA MET A 313 11.95 -2.64 -14.09
C MET A 313 12.51 -1.60 -13.12
N LEU A 314 12.04 -0.37 -13.31
CA LEU A 314 12.29 0.73 -12.38
C LEU A 314 11.03 0.96 -11.57
N LEU A 315 11.16 0.84 -10.26
CA LEU A 315 10.09 1.08 -9.29
C LEU A 315 10.33 2.44 -8.63
N CYS A 316 9.27 3.24 -8.46
CA CYS A 316 9.38 4.48 -7.69
C CYS A 316 8.11 4.74 -6.88
N GLY A 317 8.24 4.65 -5.56
CA GLY A 317 7.23 5.01 -4.58
C GLY A 317 7.49 6.39 -4.01
N PHE A 318 6.43 7.17 -3.77
CA PHE A 318 6.54 8.53 -3.21
C PHE A 318 5.23 8.98 -2.59
N GLY A 319 5.29 9.84 -1.57
CA GLY A 319 4.10 10.40 -0.91
C GLY A 319 4.33 10.77 0.53
N VAL A 320 3.47 10.24 1.40
CA VAL A 320 3.45 10.55 2.83
C VAL A 320 4.82 10.45 3.48
N GLY A 321 5.11 11.47 4.36
CA GLY A 321 6.36 11.55 5.09
C GLY A 321 6.90 12.98 5.15
N LEU A 322 7.22 13.71 4.08
CA LEU A 322 7.31 13.18 2.72
C LEU A 322 8.43 12.16 2.59
N SER A 323 8.22 11.19 1.74
CA SER A 323 9.24 10.18 1.44
C SER A 323 9.15 9.72 -0.01
N TRP A 324 10.28 9.30 -0.56
CA TRP A 324 10.37 8.73 -1.90
C TRP A 324 11.47 7.68 -1.96
N ALA A 325 11.31 6.72 -2.84
CA ALA A 325 12.30 5.67 -3.02
C ALA A 325 12.22 5.08 -4.42
N SER A 326 13.37 4.79 -5.02
CA SER A 326 13.49 4.10 -6.30
C SER A 326 14.31 2.84 -6.17
N CYS A 327 13.92 1.83 -6.95
CA CYS A 327 14.65 0.56 -7.05
C CYS A 327 14.70 0.09 -8.50
N LEU A 328 15.88 -0.27 -8.96
CA LEU A 328 16.09 -0.97 -10.23
C LEU A 328 16.12 -2.46 -9.93
N VAL A 329 15.16 -3.20 -10.49
CA VAL A 329 14.97 -4.63 -10.24
C VAL A 329 15.20 -5.40 -11.53
N PRO A 330 16.20 -6.30 -11.57
CA PRO A 330 16.34 -7.28 -12.65
C PRO A 330 15.12 -8.21 -12.68
N MET A 331 14.60 -8.50 -13.87
CA MET A 331 13.40 -9.32 -14.02
C MET A 331 13.69 -10.78 -14.31
N THR A 332 14.95 -11.15 -14.54
CA THR A 332 15.34 -12.55 -14.85
C THR A 332 14.92 -13.50 -13.73
N GLY A 333 14.11 -14.47 -14.11
CA GLY A 333 13.58 -15.47 -13.16
C GLY A 333 12.42 -14.97 -12.28
N LEU A 334 11.96 -13.71 -12.47
CA LEU A 334 10.82 -13.16 -11.73
C LEU A 334 9.53 -13.90 -12.13
N ASN A 335 8.89 -14.54 -11.17
CA ASN A 335 7.57 -15.14 -11.32
C ASN A 335 6.52 -14.18 -10.75
N VAL A 336 5.50 -13.83 -11.56
CA VAL A 336 4.47 -12.85 -11.18
C VAL A 336 3.10 -13.51 -11.17
N GLY A 337 2.48 -13.61 -10.00
CA GLY A 337 1.10 -14.05 -9.84
C GLY A 337 0.08 -13.03 -10.39
N PRO A 338 -1.11 -13.47 -10.78
CA PRO A 338 -2.19 -12.56 -11.21
C PRO A 338 -2.76 -11.77 -10.02
N VAL A 339 -3.52 -10.72 -10.32
CA VAL A 339 -4.40 -10.09 -9.34
C VAL A 339 -5.58 -11.03 -9.10
N THR A 340 -5.85 -11.35 -7.83
CA THR A 340 -6.94 -12.23 -7.41
C THR A 340 -7.95 -11.48 -6.53
N ASP A 341 -9.21 -11.88 -6.60
CA ASP A 341 -10.25 -11.38 -5.70
C ASP A 341 -10.17 -12.09 -4.35
N TYR A 342 -10.32 -11.32 -3.28
CA TYR A 342 -10.37 -11.88 -1.92
C TYR A 342 -11.61 -12.75 -1.73
N GLN A 343 -11.41 -13.99 -1.30
CA GLN A 343 -12.46 -15.00 -1.11
C GLN A 343 -12.77 -15.27 0.36
N GLY A 344 -12.01 -14.68 1.27
CA GLY A 344 -12.12 -14.94 2.72
C GLY A 344 -13.28 -14.17 3.37
N SER A 345 -13.54 -14.58 4.60
CA SER A 345 -14.38 -13.85 5.56
C SER A 345 -13.47 -12.99 6.46
N PRO A 346 -14.05 -12.03 7.21
CA PRO A 346 -13.31 -11.38 8.29
C PRO A 346 -12.65 -12.41 9.20
N SER A 347 -11.47 -12.10 9.74
CA SER A 347 -10.79 -13.03 10.67
C SER A 347 -11.71 -13.37 11.84
N GLU A 348 -11.53 -14.56 12.40
CA GLU A 348 -12.37 -15.04 13.54
C GLU A 348 -12.32 -14.09 14.76
N THR A 349 -11.26 -13.27 14.87
CA THR A 349 -11.12 -12.23 15.90
C THR A 349 -11.98 -11.00 15.63
N TYR A 350 -12.56 -10.85 14.43
CA TYR A 350 -13.49 -9.79 14.08
C TYR A 350 -14.87 -10.40 13.81
N THR A 351 -15.56 -10.75 14.89
CA THR A 351 -16.94 -11.29 14.82
C THR A 351 -17.95 -10.22 15.18
N ALA A 352 -19.24 -10.45 14.89
CA ALA A 352 -20.33 -9.64 15.40
C ALA A 352 -20.29 -9.54 16.95
N ASP A 353 -19.65 -10.49 17.59
CA ASP A 353 -19.46 -10.58 19.04
C ASP A 353 -18.03 -10.23 19.50
N TYR A 354 -17.36 -9.28 18.83
CA TYR A 354 -16.01 -8.82 19.15
C TYR A 354 -15.82 -8.52 20.66
N LEU A 355 -16.81 -7.83 21.26
CA LEU A 355 -16.79 -7.56 22.71
C LEU A 355 -16.92 -8.84 23.54
N ALA A 356 -17.78 -9.78 23.14
CA ALA A 356 -17.96 -11.06 23.83
C ALA A 356 -16.68 -11.89 23.77
N HIS A 357 -15.99 -11.91 22.63
CA HIS A 357 -14.69 -12.56 22.49
C HIS A 357 -13.67 -12.04 23.54
N TRP A 358 -13.51 -10.72 23.64
CA TRP A 358 -12.59 -10.13 24.60
C TRP A 358 -13.05 -10.29 26.05
N GLN A 359 -14.36 -10.22 26.31
CA GLN A 359 -14.91 -10.50 27.65
C GLN A 359 -14.60 -11.93 28.07
N LYS A 360 -14.70 -12.91 27.16
CA LYS A 360 -14.34 -14.30 27.42
C LYS A 360 -12.87 -14.43 27.80
N ILE A 361 -11.97 -13.80 27.04
CA ILE A 361 -10.53 -13.78 27.33
C ILE A 361 -10.25 -13.17 28.73
N PHE A 362 -10.85 -12.00 29.02
CA PHE A 362 -10.57 -11.27 30.28
C PHE A 362 -11.20 -11.92 31.50
N THR A 363 -12.29 -12.64 31.37
CA THR A 363 -12.98 -13.27 32.50
C THR A 363 -12.56 -14.72 32.75
N GLY A 364 -11.83 -15.33 31.78
CA GLY A 364 -11.45 -16.74 31.85
C GLY A 364 -12.65 -17.71 31.85
N LYS A 365 -13.84 -17.25 31.53
CA LYS A 365 -15.04 -18.10 31.47
C LYS A 365 -15.11 -18.75 30.09
N GLU A 366 -14.78 -20.02 30.01
CA GLU A 366 -15.22 -20.86 28.91
C GLU A 366 -16.74 -21.04 29.02
N GLU A 367 -17.48 -20.85 27.95
CA GLU A 367 -18.88 -21.29 27.90
C GLU A 367 -18.91 -22.81 28.03
N ASN A 368 -19.54 -23.30 29.11
CA ASN A 368 -19.83 -24.70 29.31
C ASN A 368 -20.92 -25.19 28.34
#